data_862faf1cfaccdaf09db1856abaf8d3d5
#
_entry.id   862faf1cfaccdaf09db1856abaf8d3d5
#
_cell.length_a   1.000
_cell.length_b   1.000
_cell.length_c   1.000
_cell.angle_alpha   90.00
_cell.angle_beta   90.00
_cell.angle_gamma   90.00
#
_symmetry.space_group_name_H-M   'P 1'
#
loop_
_entity.id
_entity.type
_entity.pdbx_description
1 polymer ?
#
loop_
_entity_poly.entity_id
_entity_poly.type
_entity_poly.pdbx_seq_one_letter_code
_entity_poly.pdbx_strand_id
1 'polypeptide(L)'
;MWGGHSEKIKWGLRALLNKPFWGKEGRMCYIGKPCYIARKKDLLFGDKVRIYPGMRTETQNGGKIVIGNNVSVGQNFHAVAVQNELKIGNNVTISGNVFISNCDHTFNDENLLALEQPLKIKDTFIEDNCFIGYGTVILAGTHLGKHCIVGANSVVRGTFPDNTLLAGSPAKVLKKFESENKKWVKVQEV
;
A
#
# COMPACT_ATOMS: atom_id res chain seq x y z
N MET A 1 -12.77 15.00 8.84
CA MET A 1 -13.49 14.29 7.75
C MET A 1 -13.16 15.00 6.45
N TRP A 2 -12.32 14.39 5.62
CA TRP A 2 -11.67 15.05 4.48
C TRP A 2 -12.52 14.91 3.20
N GLY A 3 -12.67 15.99 2.47
CA GLY A 3 -13.49 16.10 1.24
C GLY A 3 -14.95 16.44 1.52
N GLY A 4 -15.43 17.57 1.00
CA GLY A 4 -16.84 17.96 1.07
C GLY A 4 -17.73 16.93 0.38
N HIS A 5 -19.00 16.92 0.68
CA HIS A 5 -20.00 15.97 0.13
C HIS A 5 -19.98 15.93 -1.40
N SER A 6 -19.81 17.08 -2.04
CA SER A 6 -19.72 17.24 -3.50
C SER A 6 -18.50 16.52 -4.13
N GLU A 7 -17.34 16.54 -3.45
CA GLU A 7 -16.14 15.89 -3.95
C GLU A 7 -16.27 14.35 -3.92
N LYS A 8 -16.86 13.80 -2.87
CA LYS A 8 -17.11 12.35 -2.76
C LYS A 8 -18.07 11.86 -3.86
N ILE A 9 -19.07 12.66 -4.21
CA ILE A 9 -19.98 12.34 -5.32
C ILE A 9 -19.19 12.27 -6.63
N LYS A 10 -18.33 13.26 -6.93
CA LYS A 10 -17.47 13.26 -8.12
C LYS A 10 -16.54 12.04 -8.17
N TRP A 11 -15.99 11.63 -7.02
CA TRP A 11 -15.11 10.46 -6.93
C TRP A 11 -15.88 9.16 -7.12
N GLY A 12 -17.09 9.06 -6.59
CA GLY A 12 -18.00 7.94 -6.83
C GLY A 12 -18.40 7.80 -8.30
N LEU A 13 -18.77 8.92 -8.94
CA LEU A 13 -19.05 8.94 -10.38
C LEU A 13 -17.83 8.52 -11.20
N ARG A 14 -16.63 8.99 -10.84
CA ARG A 14 -15.40 8.57 -11.51
C ARG A 14 -15.16 7.08 -11.37
N ALA A 15 -15.34 6.51 -10.17
CA ALA A 15 -15.23 5.09 -9.93
C ALA A 15 -16.19 4.32 -10.85
N LEU A 16 -17.47 4.67 -10.83
CA LEU A 16 -18.51 4.04 -11.64
C LEU A 16 -18.23 4.09 -13.15
N LEU A 17 -17.85 5.27 -13.66
CA LEU A 17 -17.55 5.47 -15.09
C LEU A 17 -16.31 4.70 -15.55
N ASN A 18 -15.35 4.48 -14.66
CA ASN A 18 -14.13 3.73 -14.96
C ASN A 18 -14.25 2.23 -14.67
N LYS A 19 -15.32 1.78 -14.04
CA LYS A 19 -15.51 0.37 -13.63
C LYS A 19 -15.23 -0.65 -14.75
N PRO A 20 -15.68 -0.45 -16.01
CA PRO A 20 -15.39 -1.39 -17.10
C PRO A 20 -13.91 -1.51 -17.45
N PHE A 21 -13.09 -0.53 -17.07
CA PHE A 21 -11.67 -0.45 -17.43
C PHE A 21 -10.74 -0.99 -16.34
N TRP A 22 -11.22 -1.13 -15.09
CA TRP A 22 -10.46 -1.76 -14.01
C TRP A 22 -10.38 -3.27 -14.22
N GLY A 23 -9.36 -3.92 -13.66
CA GLY A 23 -9.29 -5.38 -13.62
C GLY A 23 -10.44 -5.97 -12.81
N LYS A 24 -10.75 -5.32 -11.70
CA LYS A 24 -11.94 -5.57 -10.88
C LYS A 24 -12.26 -4.32 -10.06
N GLU A 25 -13.52 -4.00 -9.91
CA GLU A 25 -13.99 -3.00 -8.96
C GLU A 25 -15.23 -3.48 -8.23
N GLY A 26 -15.16 -3.48 -6.91
CA GLY A 26 -16.27 -3.80 -6.03
C GLY A 26 -17.33 -2.70 -5.99
N ARG A 27 -18.22 -2.77 -5.00
CA ARG A 27 -19.31 -1.82 -4.80
C ARG A 27 -18.88 -0.69 -3.87
N MET A 28 -19.52 0.48 -4.02
CA MET A 28 -19.37 1.65 -3.13
C MET A 28 -17.92 2.18 -3.09
N CYS A 29 -17.22 2.16 -4.21
CA CYS A 29 -15.87 2.71 -4.32
C CYS A 29 -15.90 4.21 -4.61
N TYR A 30 -14.89 4.93 -4.10
CA TYR A 30 -14.65 6.35 -4.37
C TYR A 30 -13.20 6.51 -4.84
N ILE A 31 -13.00 7.00 -6.05
CA ILE A 31 -11.66 7.16 -6.63
C ILE A 31 -11.44 8.62 -7.03
N GLY A 32 -10.56 9.30 -6.29
CA GLY A 32 -10.08 10.64 -6.60
C GLY A 32 -9.36 10.69 -7.93
N LYS A 33 -9.08 11.90 -8.45
CA LYS A 33 -8.34 12.06 -9.71
C LYS A 33 -6.91 11.48 -9.53
N PRO A 34 -6.53 10.44 -10.29
CA PRO A 34 -5.16 9.90 -10.21
C PRO A 34 -4.18 10.86 -10.87
N CYS A 35 -2.92 10.78 -10.46
CA CYS A 35 -1.79 11.43 -11.12
C CYS A 35 -1.39 10.63 -12.37
N TYR A 36 -1.22 9.30 -12.20
CA TYR A 36 -0.84 8.40 -13.28
C TYR A 36 -1.28 6.97 -12.98
N ILE A 37 -1.73 6.26 -14.01
CA ILE A 37 -2.06 4.83 -13.95
C ILE A 37 -1.49 4.16 -15.20
N ALA A 38 -0.53 3.25 -15.05
CA ALA A 38 0.08 2.55 -16.17
C ALA A 38 -0.95 1.69 -16.92
N ARG A 39 -1.68 0.82 -16.21
CA ARG A 39 -2.74 -0.03 -16.77
C ARG A 39 -3.88 -0.21 -15.77
N LYS A 40 -5.06 0.28 -16.09
CA LYS A 40 -6.24 0.13 -15.21
C LYS A 40 -6.63 -1.33 -14.98
N LYS A 41 -6.45 -2.21 -15.98
CA LYS A 41 -6.77 -3.65 -15.87
C LYS A 41 -5.93 -4.40 -14.85
N ASP A 42 -4.79 -3.85 -14.43
CA ASP A 42 -3.92 -4.46 -13.42
C ASP A 42 -4.31 -4.04 -12.00
N LEU A 43 -5.32 -3.19 -11.84
CA LEU A 43 -5.82 -2.74 -10.54
C LEU A 43 -7.10 -3.49 -10.19
N LEU A 44 -7.08 -4.19 -9.04
CA LEU A 44 -8.19 -4.96 -8.54
C LEU A 44 -8.62 -4.41 -7.19
N PHE A 45 -9.85 -3.93 -7.12
CA PHE A 45 -10.43 -3.31 -5.92
C PHE A 45 -11.57 -4.15 -5.37
N GLY A 46 -11.59 -4.36 -4.06
CA GLY A 46 -12.72 -4.91 -3.33
C GLY A 46 -13.85 -3.89 -3.13
N ASP A 47 -14.79 -4.23 -2.27
CA ASP A 47 -15.91 -3.35 -1.90
C ASP A 47 -15.44 -2.21 -0.98
N LYS A 48 -16.09 -1.04 -1.07
CA LYS A 48 -15.88 0.12 -0.19
C LYS A 48 -14.44 0.64 -0.18
N VAL A 49 -13.74 0.58 -1.32
CA VAL A 49 -12.40 1.15 -1.47
C VAL A 49 -12.50 2.65 -1.69
N ARG A 50 -11.76 3.42 -0.92
CA ARG A 50 -11.72 4.89 -0.95
C ARG A 50 -10.31 5.36 -1.24
N ILE A 51 -10.09 5.91 -2.42
CA ILE A 51 -8.78 6.41 -2.86
C ILE A 51 -8.86 7.92 -3.05
N TYR A 52 -8.02 8.64 -2.31
CA TYR A 52 -7.93 10.09 -2.40
C TYR A 52 -7.12 10.52 -3.65
N PRO A 53 -7.18 11.81 -4.05
CA PRO A 53 -6.50 12.28 -5.27
C PRO A 53 -4.99 12.07 -5.25
N GLY A 54 -4.40 12.03 -6.45
CA GLY A 54 -2.95 11.95 -6.64
C GLY A 54 -2.39 10.53 -6.70
N MET A 55 -3.22 9.49 -6.68
CA MET A 55 -2.74 8.11 -6.84
C MET A 55 -1.87 7.95 -8.09
N ARG A 56 -0.70 7.34 -7.91
CA ARG A 56 0.20 6.89 -8.98
C ARG A 56 0.35 5.37 -8.90
N THR A 57 0.18 4.68 -10.03
CA THR A 57 0.43 3.22 -10.08
C THR A 57 1.25 2.87 -11.30
N GLU A 58 2.24 2.01 -11.10
CA GLU A 58 3.11 1.46 -12.13
C GLU A 58 3.02 -0.05 -12.08
N THR A 59 2.57 -0.65 -13.19
CA THR A 59 2.48 -2.11 -13.33
C THR A 59 3.22 -2.55 -14.58
N GLN A 60 4.03 -3.59 -14.46
CA GLN A 60 4.86 -4.11 -15.54
C GLN A 60 4.89 -5.64 -15.52
N ASN A 61 5.10 -6.25 -16.68
CA ASN A 61 5.34 -7.70 -16.85
C ASN A 61 4.27 -8.59 -16.17
N GLY A 62 2.99 -8.17 -16.18
CA GLY A 62 1.90 -8.92 -15.56
C GLY A 62 1.67 -8.62 -14.08
N GLY A 63 2.46 -7.72 -13.49
CA GLY A 63 2.26 -7.27 -12.11
C GLY A 63 0.88 -6.65 -11.90
N LYS A 64 0.28 -6.89 -10.72
CA LYS A 64 -1.05 -6.38 -10.35
C LYS A 64 -1.03 -5.76 -8.97
N ILE A 65 -1.88 -4.78 -8.75
CA ILE A 65 -2.13 -4.18 -7.44
C ILE A 65 -3.52 -4.61 -6.98
N VAL A 66 -3.56 -5.38 -5.90
CA VAL A 66 -4.79 -5.95 -5.33
C VAL A 66 -5.08 -5.25 -4.01
N ILE A 67 -6.23 -4.59 -3.93
CA ILE A 67 -6.69 -3.88 -2.73
C ILE A 67 -7.99 -4.54 -2.26
N GLY A 68 -8.00 -5.01 -1.03
CA GLY A 68 -9.13 -5.70 -0.40
C GLY A 68 -10.33 -4.80 -0.12
N ASN A 69 -11.22 -5.27 0.74
CA ASN A 69 -12.45 -4.57 1.09
C ASN A 69 -12.23 -3.52 2.17
N ASN A 70 -13.04 -2.46 2.16
CA ASN A 70 -13.06 -1.41 3.18
C ASN A 70 -11.69 -0.75 3.41
N VAL A 71 -10.93 -0.52 2.35
CA VAL A 71 -9.61 0.12 2.40
C VAL A 71 -9.73 1.61 2.14
N SER A 72 -9.01 2.41 2.93
CA SER A 72 -8.89 3.85 2.74
C SER A 72 -7.45 4.21 2.39
N VAL A 73 -7.25 4.87 1.25
CA VAL A 73 -5.94 5.25 0.74
C VAL A 73 -5.86 6.76 0.62
N GLY A 74 -4.94 7.37 1.35
CA GLY A 74 -4.71 8.82 1.37
C GLY A 74 -4.17 9.37 0.05
N GLN A 75 -4.03 10.69 -0.01
CA GLN A 75 -3.55 11.38 -1.21
C GLN A 75 -2.11 10.99 -1.56
N ASN A 76 -1.79 11.10 -2.86
CA ASN A 76 -0.46 10.85 -3.41
C ASN A 76 0.10 9.45 -3.08
N PHE A 77 -0.78 8.47 -2.98
CA PHE A 77 -0.36 7.07 -2.85
C PHE A 77 0.37 6.63 -4.11
N HIS A 78 1.54 6.01 -3.95
CA HIS A 78 2.33 5.49 -5.07
C HIS A 78 2.59 3.99 -4.87
N ALA A 79 2.15 3.17 -5.82
CA ALA A 79 2.35 1.72 -5.78
C ALA A 79 3.00 1.20 -7.08
N VAL A 80 3.99 0.33 -6.93
CA VAL A 80 4.72 -0.31 -8.03
C VAL A 80 4.60 -1.83 -7.91
N ALA A 81 4.10 -2.50 -8.96
CA ALA A 81 3.97 -3.95 -9.01
C ALA A 81 4.55 -4.51 -10.31
N VAL A 82 5.56 -5.37 -10.20
CA VAL A 82 6.22 -6.01 -11.34
C VAL A 82 6.10 -7.52 -11.20
N GLN A 83 5.67 -8.21 -12.28
CA GLN A 83 5.47 -9.67 -12.40
C GLN A 83 4.42 -10.22 -11.45
N ASN A 84 4.60 -10.02 -10.13
CA ASN A 84 3.75 -10.58 -9.09
C ASN A 84 2.69 -9.58 -8.59
N GLU A 85 1.75 -10.07 -7.80
CA GLU A 85 0.74 -9.24 -7.16
C GLU A 85 1.31 -8.54 -5.93
N LEU A 86 1.14 -7.22 -5.85
CA LEU A 86 1.26 -6.45 -4.62
C LEU A 86 -0.10 -6.46 -3.94
N LYS A 87 -0.18 -7.02 -2.72
CA LYS A 87 -1.46 -7.23 -2.03
C LYS A 87 -1.61 -6.36 -0.80
N ILE A 88 -2.79 -5.73 -0.70
CA ILE A 88 -3.26 -4.98 0.46
C ILE A 88 -4.57 -5.62 0.90
N GLY A 89 -4.61 -6.10 2.13
CA GLY A 89 -5.71 -6.80 2.75
C GLY A 89 -6.95 -5.94 3.00
N ASN A 90 -7.85 -6.43 3.83
CA ASN A 90 -9.11 -5.77 4.16
C ASN A 90 -8.95 -4.82 5.36
N ASN A 91 -9.83 -3.81 5.45
CA ASN A 91 -9.88 -2.85 6.57
C ASN A 91 -8.54 -2.12 6.78
N VAL A 92 -7.73 -1.94 5.75
CA VAL A 92 -6.45 -1.24 5.82
C VAL A 92 -6.66 0.26 5.66
N THR A 93 -5.98 1.04 6.49
CA THR A 93 -5.92 2.49 6.35
C THR A 93 -4.50 2.92 5.99
N ILE A 94 -4.34 3.54 4.84
CA ILE A 94 -3.09 4.08 4.34
C ILE A 94 -3.21 5.60 4.33
N SER A 95 -2.32 6.28 5.05
CA SER A 95 -2.26 7.74 5.07
C SER A 95 -1.72 8.31 3.75
N GLY A 96 -1.57 9.63 3.66
CA GLY A 96 -1.06 10.27 2.43
C GLY A 96 0.45 10.04 2.22
N ASN A 97 0.89 10.24 0.98
CA ASN A 97 2.29 10.17 0.55
C ASN A 97 3.00 8.84 0.86
N VAL A 98 2.28 7.74 0.84
CA VAL A 98 2.83 6.40 1.06
C VAL A 98 3.30 5.81 -0.26
N PHE A 99 4.52 5.25 -0.25
CA PHE A 99 5.09 4.47 -1.34
C PHE A 99 5.14 2.99 -0.99
N ILE A 100 4.75 2.12 -1.92
CA ILE A 100 4.82 0.66 -1.77
C ILE A 100 5.35 0.04 -3.07
N SER A 101 6.34 -0.87 -2.97
CA SER A 101 6.87 -1.60 -4.12
C SER A 101 7.06 -3.09 -3.82
N ASN A 102 6.96 -3.92 -4.87
CA ASN A 102 7.38 -5.32 -4.86
C ASN A 102 8.69 -5.56 -5.65
N CYS A 103 9.35 -4.51 -6.09
CA CYS A 103 10.61 -4.62 -6.83
C CYS A 103 11.66 -3.62 -6.33
N ASP A 104 12.91 -4.02 -6.46
CA ASP A 104 14.11 -3.19 -6.27
C ASP A 104 14.94 -3.20 -7.55
N HIS A 105 15.68 -2.16 -7.85
CA HIS A 105 16.75 -2.21 -8.85
C HIS A 105 17.95 -3.00 -8.33
N THR A 106 18.61 -3.77 -9.21
CA THR A 106 19.95 -4.30 -8.93
C THR A 106 21.00 -3.30 -9.38
N PHE A 107 22.17 -3.36 -8.76
CA PHE A 107 23.33 -2.50 -9.05
C PHE A 107 24.64 -3.26 -8.80
N ASN A 108 24.66 -4.55 -9.19
CA ASN A 108 25.78 -5.45 -8.92
C ASN A 108 26.86 -5.39 -10.00
N ASP A 109 26.55 -4.82 -11.17
CA ASP A 109 27.50 -4.63 -12.27
C ASP A 109 27.85 -3.15 -12.37
N GLU A 110 29.12 -2.80 -12.11
CA GLU A 110 29.63 -1.43 -12.14
C GLU A 110 29.72 -0.84 -13.55
N ASN A 111 29.69 -1.68 -14.59
CA ASN A 111 29.76 -1.26 -15.99
C ASN A 111 28.40 -0.95 -16.60
N LEU A 112 27.30 -1.22 -15.88
CA LEU A 112 25.94 -1.00 -16.34
C LEU A 112 25.23 0.06 -15.48
N LEU A 113 24.44 0.88 -16.14
CA LEU A 113 23.52 1.77 -15.41
C LEU A 113 22.50 0.95 -14.61
N ALA A 114 22.06 1.43 -13.46
CA ALA A 114 21.07 0.73 -12.64
C ALA A 114 19.77 0.42 -13.42
N LEU A 115 19.38 1.26 -14.38
CA LEU A 115 18.21 1.04 -15.23
C LEU A 115 18.39 -0.06 -16.28
N GLU A 116 19.62 -0.44 -16.61
CA GLU A 116 19.95 -1.52 -17.55
C GLU A 116 20.06 -2.88 -16.87
N GLN A 117 20.17 -2.87 -15.54
CA GLN A 117 20.27 -4.08 -14.76
C GLN A 117 18.87 -4.65 -14.43
N PRO A 118 18.75 -5.97 -14.23
CA PRO A 118 17.47 -6.61 -13.96
C PRO A 118 16.85 -6.12 -12.63
N LEU A 119 15.53 -6.09 -12.58
CA LEU A 119 14.80 -5.85 -11.34
C LEU A 119 14.82 -7.09 -10.44
N LYS A 120 14.97 -6.89 -9.15
CA LYS A 120 14.82 -7.93 -8.14
C LYS A 120 13.40 -7.87 -7.59
N ILE A 121 12.58 -8.88 -7.94
CA ILE A 121 11.19 -8.97 -7.53
C ILE A 121 11.10 -9.70 -6.20
N LYS A 122 10.31 -9.18 -5.26
CA LYS A 122 10.01 -9.79 -3.96
C LYS A 122 8.57 -9.53 -3.59
N ASP A 123 7.85 -10.58 -3.22
CA ASP A 123 6.46 -10.47 -2.80
C ASP A 123 6.31 -9.49 -1.64
N THR A 124 5.33 -8.60 -1.76
CA THR A 124 5.04 -7.56 -0.76
C THR A 124 3.57 -7.64 -0.38
N PHE A 125 3.31 -7.83 0.90
CA PHE A 125 1.98 -8.03 1.45
C PHE A 125 1.72 -7.12 2.64
N ILE A 126 0.54 -6.53 2.68
CA ILE A 126 -0.03 -5.87 3.86
C ILE A 126 -1.29 -6.63 4.21
N GLU A 127 -1.29 -7.31 5.35
CA GLU A 127 -2.43 -8.07 5.82
C GLU A 127 -3.56 -7.17 6.35
N ASP A 128 -4.65 -7.79 6.81
CA ASP A 128 -5.87 -7.12 7.25
C ASP A 128 -5.66 -6.22 8.49
N ASN A 129 -6.50 -5.18 8.59
CA ASN A 129 -6.59 -4.28 9.75
C ASN A 129 -5.32 -3.46 10.03
N CYS A 130 -4.42 -3.30 9.06
CA CYS A 130 -3.22 -2.49 9.22
C CYS A 130 -3.50 -1.00 9.11
N PHE A 131 -2.68 -0.20 9.80
CA PHE A 131 -2.62 1.24 9.66
C PHE A 131 -1.22 1.67 9.21
N ILE A 132 -1.14 2.40 8.09
CA ILE A 132 0.13 2.88 7.53
C ILE A 132 0.18 4.39 7.65
N GLY A 133 1.14 4.87 8.45
CA GLY A 133 1.35 6.29 8.73
C GLY A 133 1.77 7.09 7.50
N TYR A 134 1.60 8.40 7.56
CA TYR A 134 1.93 9.34 6.51
C TYR A 134 3.41 9.28 6.11
N GLY A 135 3.69 9.35 4.81
CA GLY A 135 5.07 9.39 4.30
C GLY A 135 5.83 8.07 4.42
N THR A 136 5.18 6.97 4.77
CA THR A 136 5.83 5.65 4.90
C THR A 136 6.29 5.13 3.54
N VAL A 137 7.47 4.52 3.52
CA VAL A 137 8.04 3.79 2.38
C VAL A 137 8.06 2.31 2.72
N ILE A 138 7.31 1.50 1.96
CA ILE A 138 7.28 0.04 2.08
C ILE A 138 8.04 -0.56 0.91
N LEU A 139 9.20 -1.15 1.21
CA LEU A 139 10.12 -1.69 0.23
C LEU A 139 9.78 -3.13 -0.16
N ALA A 140 10.30 -3.56 -1.30
CA ALA A 140 10.12 -4.90 -1.84
C ALA A 140 10.49 -6.01 -0.83
N GLY A 141 9.64 -7.02 -0.73
CA GLY A 141 9.78 -8.13 0.23
C GLY A 141 9.29 -7.82 1.65
N THR A 142 8.53 -6.74 1.82
CA THR A 142 7.88 -6.46 3.10
C THR A 142 6.63 -7.30 3.28
N HIS A 143 6.51 -7.94 4.43
CA HIS A 143 5.28 -8.60 4.87
C HIS A 143 4.85 -8.03 6.21
N LEU A 144 3.76 -7.29 6.23
CA LEU A 144 3.10 -6.83 7.45
C LEU A 144 1.97 -7.79 7.80
N GLY A 145 2.08 -8.44 8.95
CA GLY A 145 1.01 -9.27 9.52
C GLY A 145 -0.23 -8.44 9.89
N LYS A 146 -1.27 -9.10 10.33
CA LYS A 146 -2.56 -8.47 10.68
C LYS A 146 -2.39 -7.47 11.84
N HIS A 147 -3.17 -6.39 11.78
CA HIS A 147 -3.20 -5.37 12.84
C HIS A 147 -1.82 -4.75 13.11
N CYS A 148 -0.98 -4.64 12.08
CA CYS A 148 0.26 -3.87 12.17
C CYS A 148 -0.01 -2.37 12.08
N ILE A 149 0.66 -1.60 12.91
CA ILE A 149 0.64 -0.13 12.90
C ILE A 149 2.03 0.36 12.50
N VAL A 150 2.12 1.11 11.41
CA VAL A 150 3.36 1.72 10.95
C VAL A 150 3.35 3.21 11.25
N GLY A 151 4.34 3.67 11.99
CA GLY A 151 4.53 5.10 12.30
C GLY A 151 4.84 5.92 11.05
N ALA A 152 4.50 7.22 11.07
CA ALA A 152 4.77 8.11 9.95
C ALA A 152 6.27 8.19 9.59
N ASN A 153 6.58 8.45 8.31
CA ASN A 153 7.93 8.60 7.76
C ASN A 153 8.85 7.41 8.05
N SER A 154 8.29 6.21 8.16
CA SER A 154 9.07 4.99 8.36
C SER A 154 9.51 4.39 7.03
N VAL A 155 10.68 3.73 7.03
CA VAL A 155 11.17 2.91 5.91
C VAL A 155 11.12 1.45 6.33
N VAL A 156 10.20 0.69 5.73
CA VAL A 156 9.84 -0.67 6.16
C VAL A 156 10.38 -1.69 5.20
N ARG A 157 11.13 -2.68 5.69
CA ARG A 157 11.59 -3.85 4.93
C ARG A 157 11.67 -5.07 5.84
N GLY A 158 11.15 -6.20 5.40
CA GLY A 158 11.18 -7.47 6.11
C GLY A 158 9.82 -7.94 6.57
N THR A 159 9.79 -8.97 7.41
CA THR A 159 8.56 -9.61 7.91
C THR A 159 8.29 -9.17 9.33
N PHE A 160 7.09 -8.69 9.58
CA PHE A 160 6.63 -8.22 10.88
C PHE A 160 5.40 -9.04 11.28
N PRO A 161 5.41 -9.65 12.48
CA PRO A 161 4.30 -10.48 12.92
C PRO A 161 3.05 -9.65 13.23
N ASP A 162 1.92 -10.32 13.35
CA ASP A 162 0.65 -9.72 13.73
C ASP A 162 0.78 -8.88 15.02
N ASN A 163 -0.10 -7.87 15.14
CA ASN A 163 -0.22 -7.09 16.36
C ASN A 163 1.07 -6.34 16.76
N THR A 164 1.82 -5.81 15.78
CA THR A 164 3.03 -5.03 16.05
C THR A 164 2.86 -3.55 15.66
N LEU A 165 3.47 -2.69 16.48
CA LEU A 165 3.69 -1.28 16.13
C LEU A 165 5.16 -1.10 15.83
N LEU A 166 5.43 -0.59 14.62
CA LEU A 166 6.78 -0.37 14.12
C LEU A 166 6.94 1.07 13.62
N ALA A 167 8.13 1.61 13.75
CA ALA A 167 8.47 2.93 13.21
C ALA A 167 9.98 3.08 13.02
N GLY A 168 10.38 4.11 12.27
CA GLY A 168 11.77 4.50 12.06
C GLY A 168 12.29 4.20 10.65
N SER A 169 13.53 4.58 10.39
CA SER A 169 14.26 4.34 9.15
C SER A 169 15.69 3.85 9.46
N PRO A 170 15.93 2.52 9.38
CA PRO A 170 14.98 1.44 9.11
C PRO A 170 13.95 1.23 10.22
N ALA A 171 12.74 0.77 9.88
CA ALA A 171 11.68 0.53 10.84
C ALA A 171 12.00 -0.65 11.76
N LYS A 172 11.77 -0.47 13.05
CA LYS A 172 11.91 -1.50 14.10
C LYS A 172 10.58 -1.67 14.83
N VAL A 173 10.33 -2.86 15.37
CA VAL A 173 9.18 -3.12 16.24
C VAL A 173 9.39 -2.39 17.55
N LEU A 174 8.49 -1.49 17.90
CA LEU A 174 8.52 -0.70 19.13
C LEU A 174 7.58 -1.26 20.20
N LYS A 175 6.44 -1.81 19.77
CA LYS A 175 5.40 -2.35 20.66
C LYS A 175 4.75 -3.58 20.06
N LYS A 176 4.21 -4.43 20.94
CA LYS A 176 3.29 -5.53 20.61
C LYS A 176 1.94 -5.30 21.28
N PHE A 177 0.85 -5.66 20.62
CA PHE A 177 -0.48 -5.59 21.20
C PHE A 177 -0.79 -6.87 21.96
N GLU A 178 -1.08 -6.74 23.25
CA GLU A 178 -1.53 -7.84 24.12
C GLU A 178 -3.06 -7.91 24.08
N SER A 179 -3.59 -8.94 23.44
CA SER A 179 -5.04 -9.11 23.26
C SER A 179 -5.79 -9.29 24.58
N GLU A 180 -5.20 -9.96 25.55
CA GLU A 180 -5.76 -10.20 26.89
C GLU A 180 -6.01 -8.89 27.65
N ASN A 181 -5.02 -8.00 27.64
CA ASN A 181 -5.05 -6.71 28.35
C ASN A 181 -5.54 -5.55 27.46
N LYS A 182 -5.79 -5.80 26.18
CA LYS A 182 -6.18 -4.80 25.15
C LYS A 182 -5.27 -3.57 25.14
N LYS A 183 -3.97 -3.75 25.25
CA LYS A 183 -2.99 -2.65 25.31
C LYS A 183 -1.73 -2.91 24.48
N TRP A 184 -1.06 -1.83 24.09
CA TRP A 184 0.24 -1.87 23.43
C TRP A 184 1.36 -1.85 24.48
N VAL A 185 2.20 -2.89 24.50
CA VAL A 185 3.35 -3.04 25.41
C VAL A 185 4.64 -2.81 24.64
N LYS A 186 5.57 -2.07 25.22
CA LYS A 186 6.91 -1.85 24.62
C LYS A 186 7.66 -3.18 24.51
N VAL A 187 8.33 -3.36 23.37
CA VAL A 187 9.31 -4.45 23.21
C VAL A 187 10.60 -3.99 23.88
N GLN A 188 11.16 -4.78 24.78
CA GLN A 188 12.50 -4.51 25.32
C GLN A 188 13.52 -4.62 24.20
N GLU A 189 14.35 -3.59 24.03
CA GLU A 189 15.49 -3.68 23.12
C GLU A 189 16.48 -4.72 23.71
N VAL A 190 16.76 -5.76 22.92
CA VAL A 190 17.85 -6.71 23.20
C VAL A 190 19.12 -6.19 22.56
#